data_864ac913f940461741888a0b1c562526
#
_entry.id   864ac913f940461741888a0b1c562526
#
_cell.length_a   1.000
_cell.length_b   1.000
_cell.length_c   1.000
_cell.angle_alpha   90.00
_cell.angle_beta   90.00
_cell.angle_gamma   90.00
#
_symmetry.space_group_name_H-M   'P 1'
#
loop_
_entity.id
_entity.type
_entity.pdbx_description
1 polymer ?
#
loop_
_entity_poly.entity_id
_entity_poly.type
_entity_poly.pdbx_seq_one_letter_code
_entity_poly.pdbx_strand_id
1 'polypeptide(L)'
;MQCFVSSIKVLFSCANFPHSIKTTFSFLSDIVTTPNLRACYITYTNQNVHSILKRGFEDSPLYNGSIKGVGPRYCPSIEDKVVRFAEKDSHQLFLEPEGVSTNEYYLNGFSSSLPWQIQYEALLQIKGLEKVKIFRPGYAIEYDFFQPTQLKPTLETKYINGLFFAGQINGTTGYEEAAAQGLMAGINAAMRVLGKESLVLGRDQAYIGVLIDDLVTKGVDEPYRMFTSRAEYRILLRQDDADFRLSPIGYKIGLATKERYLIVLDKLKKKDSVIAASKKILIKPEQVNSNLRMKNSSELKQPSKIHDLLLRPELSIQDILSFSEEFHAFVNDVNGSSIDVLDSVEIAIKYSGYIDREKQIAEKIIRLEGIKISQEFDYSKFTSLSTEARQKLGKIRPETIGQASRISGISPSDINVLLVHLGR
;
A
#
# COMPACT_ATOMS: atom_id res chain seq x y z
N MET A 1 20.10 -2.72 15.52
CA MET A 1 21.12 -2.85 16.62
C MET A 1 20.39 -3.08 17.93
N GLN A 2 20.73 -4.12 18.69
CA GLN A 2 20.13 -4.42 19.99
C GLN A 2 21.05 -3.92 21.12
N CYS A 3 20.52 -3.09 22.00
CA CYS A 3 21.27 -2.47 23.07
C CYS A 3 20.60 -2.72 24.44
N PHE A 4 21.41 -2.92 25.47
CA PHE A 4 20.96 -2.91 26.87
C PHE A 4 21.18 -1.54 27.47
N VAL A 5 20.16 -0.95 28.07
CA VAL A 5 20.27 0.33 28.77
C VAL A 5 19.82 0.13 30.19
N SER A 6 20.77 0.17 31.13
CA SER A 6 20.53 -0.14 32.55
C SER A 6 19.79 0.94 33.35
N SER A 7 19.69 2.15 32.84
CA SER A 7 18.91 3.23 33.45
C SER A 7 18.66 4.36 32.44
N ILE A 8 17.46 4.41 31.88
CA ILE A 8 17.02 5.57 31.12
C ILE A 8 16.19 6.46 32.04
N LYS A 9 16.84 7.41 32.71
CA LYS A 9 16.16 8.59 33.25
C LYS A 9 16.29 9.71 32.23
N VAL A 10 15.54 9.66 31.17
CA VAL A 10 15.44 10.78 30.25
C VAL A 10 13.97 11.14 30.15
N LEU A 11 13.68 12.40 30.43
CA LEU A 11 12.37 13.01 30.20
C LEU A 11 12.05 12.96 28.69
N PHE A 12 11.15 12.08 28.30
CA PHE A 12 10.71 11.94 26.91
C PHE A 12 9.27 12.39 26.78
N SER A 13 9.02 13.25 25.82
CA SER A 13 7.66 13.47 25.34
C SER A 13 7.20 12.21 24.64
N CYS A 14 6.30 11.46 25.26
CA CYS A 14 5.46 10.56 24.53
C CYS A 14 4.77 11.36 23.44
N ALA A 15 4.87 10.95 22.18
CA ALA A 15 3.97 11.43 21.17
C ALA A 15 2.57 10.98 21.62
N ASN A 16 1.81 11.90 22.19
CA ASN A 16 0.39 11.69 22.43
C ASN A 16 -0.26 11.56 21.05
N PHE A 17 -0.54 10.33 20.66
CA PHE A 17 -1.50 10.11 19.58
C PHE A 17 -2.80 10.79 20.02
N PRO A 18 -3.39 11.63 19.17
CA PRO A 18 -4.66 12.24 19.50
C PRO A 18 -5.66 11.12 19.82
N HIS A 19 -6.41 11.27 20.88
CA HIS A 19 -7.46 10.35 21.35
C HIS A 19 -8.67 10.31 20.39
N SER A 20 -8.45 10.40 19.08
CA SER A 20 -9.50 10.46 18.09
C SER A 20 -9.63 9.14 17.36
N ILE A 21 -10.80 8.54 17.55
CA ILE A 21 -11.40 7.46 16.78
C ILE A 21 -10.62 6.14 16.89
N LYS A 22 -11.02 5.35 17.87
CA LYS A 22 -10.63 3.93 17.98
C LYS A 22 -11.35 3.15 16.88
N THR A 23 -10.75 3.05 15.70
CA THR A 23 -11.23 2.18 14.63
C THR A 23 -10.50 0.84 14.69
N THR A 24 -11.24 -0.25 14.55
CA THR A 24 -10.66 -1.59 14.40
C THR A 24 -10.20 -1.81 12.97
N PHE A 25 -9.12 -2.57 12.76
CA PHE A 25 -8.72 -3.03 11.42
C PHE A 25 -9.71 -4.05 10.84
N SER A 26 -10.48 -4.71 11.69
CA SER A 26 -11.47 -5.71 11.29
C SER A 26 -12.87 -5.23 11.66
N PHE A 27 -13.77 -5.23 10.68
CA PHE A 27 -15.21 -4.96 10.91
C PHE A 27 -15.96 -6.13 11.58
N LEU A 28 -15.27 -7.20 11.94
CA LEU A 28 -15.84 -8.31 12.74
C LEU A 28 -15.73 -8.07 14.24
N SER A 29 -15.08 -6.99 14.68
CA SER A 29 -14.89 -6.69 16.09
C SER A 29 -15.04 -5.18 16.33
N ASP A 30 -15.93 -4.84 17.25
CA ASP A 30 -16.10 -3.46 17.74
C ASP A 30 -15.16 -3.16 18.91
N ILE A 31 -14.40 -4.16 19.37
CA ILE A 31 -13.53 -4.03 20.54
C ILE A 31 -12.14 -3.58 20.08
N VAL A 32 -11.81 -2.32 20.34
CA VAL A 32 -10.44 -1.84 20.28
C VAL A 32 -9.77 -2.13 21.63
N THR A 33 -9.08 -3.26 21.75
CA THR A 33 -8.15 -3.45 22.84
C THR A 33 -6.88 -2.67 22.53
N THR A 34 -6.67 -1.57 23.22
CA THR A 34 -5.34 -0.97 23.29
C THR A 34 -4.60 -1.65 24.43
N PRO A 35 -3.71 -2.63 24.16
CA PRO A 35 -2.83 -3.12 25.20
C PRO A 35 -2.00 -1.94 25.74
N ASN A 36 -1.50 -2.06 26.98
CA ASN A 36 -0.55 -1.09 27.52
C ASN A 36 0.65 -1.02 26.60
N LEU A 37 0.63 -0.03 25.68
CA LEU A 37 1.72 0.21 24.76
C LEU A 37 2.90 0.75 25.53
N ARG A 38 4.06 0.15 25.34
CA ARG A 38 5.29 0.71 25.86
C ARG A 38 5.72 1.90 24.98
N ALA A 39 6.15 2.97 25.64
CA ALA A 39 6.68 4.13 24.94
C ALA A 39 8.05 3.81 24.32
N CYS A 40 8.28 4.30 23.11
CA CYS A 40 9.61 4.43 22.54
C CYS A 40 10.27 5.70 23.09
N TYR A 41 11.59 5.65 23.25
CA TYR A 41 12.34 6.81 23.72
C TYR A 41 13.09 7.44 22.56
N ILE A 42 13.17 8.77 22.55
CA ILE A 42 13.84 9.52 21.49
C ILE A 42 15.16 10.08 22.01
N THR A 43 16.21 9.92 21.23
CA THR A 43 17.51 10.57 21.43
C THR A 43 18.04 11.05 20.07
N TYR A 44 19.21 11.68 20.07
CA TYR A 44 19.79 12.27 18.86
C TYR A 44 21.30 12.03 18.82
N THR A 45 21.84 11.89 17.61
CA THR A 45 23.27 12.00 17.38
C THR A 45 23.72 13.46 17.60
N ASN A 46 25.02 13.68 17.61
CA ASN A 46 25.66 15.00 17.70
C ASN A 46 26.94 15.02 16.87
N GLN A 47 27.61 16.16 16.79
CA GLN A 47 28.83 16.33 15.99
C GLN A 47 29.99 15.42 16.43
N ASN A 48 30.13 15.10 17.74
CA ASN A 48 31.13 14.15 18.21
C ASN A 48 30.86 12.74 17.67
N VAL A 49 29.58 12.33 17.73
CA VAL A 49 29.14 11.05 17.13
C VAL A 49 29.46 11.01 15.64
N HIS A 50 29.15 12.09 14.89
CA HIS A 50 29.41 12.15 13.46
C HIS A 50 30.91 12.07 13.14
N SER A 51 31.76 12.73 13.96
CA SER A 51 33.22 12.70 13.82
C SER A 51 33.78 11.29 14.04
N ILE A 52 33.27 10.58 15.04
CA ILE A 52 33.67 9.19 15.31
C ILE A 52 33.27 8.27 14.16
N LEU A 53 32.00 8.35 13.68
CA LEU A 53 31.52 7.53 12.58
C LEU A 53 32.34 7.72 11.30
N LYS A 54 32.72 8.97 10.98
CA LYS A 54 33.55 9.29 9.80
C LYS A 54 34.90 8.59 9.80
N ARG A 55 35.48 8.29 10.95
CA ARG A 55 36.79 7.56 11.04
C ARG A 55 36.69 6.12 10.51
N GLY A 56 35.50 5.53 10.56
CA GLY A 56 35.30 4.13 10.12
C GLY A 56 34.81 3.99 8.68
N PHE A 57 34.68 5.04 7.89
CA PHE A 57 34.09 4.97 6.56
C PHE A 57 34.92 4.11 5.57
N GLU A 58 36.24 4.16 5.67
CA GLU A 58 37.14 3.37 4.83
C GLU A 58 36.99 1.86 5.09
N ASP A 59 36.57 1.49 6.32
CA ASP A 59 36.33 0.10 6.70
C ASP A 59 34.90 -0.37 6.47
N SER A 60 34.01 0.53 6.03
CA SER A 60 32.61 0.18 5.76
C SER A 60 32.47 -0.62 4.46
N PRO A 61 31.84 -1.80 4.48
CA PRO A 61 31.57 -2.58 3.26
C PRO A 61 30.78 -1.82 2.21
N LEU A 62 29.99 -0.82 2.60
CA LEU A 62 29.21 0.04 1.68
C LEU A 62 30.10 1.05 0.94
N TYR A 63 31.22 1.50 1.55
CA TYR A 63 32.10 2.53 0.99
C TYR A 63 33.39 1.97 0.41
N ASN A 64 33.88 0.83 0.91
CA ASN A 64 35.09 0.19 0.40
C ASN A 64 34.86 -0.69 -0.87
N GLY A 65 33.62 -0.78 -1.36
CA GLY A 65 33.27 -1.51 -2.56
C GLY A 65 33.13 -3.02 -2.39
N SER A 66 33.15 -3.53 -1.14
CA SER A 66 32.87 -4.95 -0.86
C SER A 66 31.44 -5.33 -1.21
N ILE A 67 30.48 -4.44 -0.95
CA ILE A 67 29.09 -4.57 -1.35
C ILE A 67 28.88 -3.78 -2.63
N LYS A 68 28.44 -4.46 -3.68
CA LYS A 68 28.12 -3.88 -4.99
C LYS A 68 26.62 -3.69 -5.22
N GLY A 69 25.80 -4.33 -4.40
CA GLY A 69 24.33 -4.26 -4.50
C GLY A 69 23.78 -2.90 -4.05
N VAL A 70 22.63 -2.54 -4.60
CA VAL A 70 21.88 -1.35 -4.14
C VAL A 70 21.21 -1.71 -2.81
N GLY A 71 21.55 -0.99 -1.74
CA GLY A 71 20.95 -1.18 -0.42
C GLY A 71 19.43 -0.94 -0.39
N PRO A 72 18.74 -1.29 0.70
CA PRO A 72 17.30 -1.12 0.81
C PRO A 72 16.91 0.35 0.64
N ARG A 73 15.90 0.59 -0.21
CA ARG A 73 15.37 1.94 -0.48
C ARG A 73 14.68 2.48 0.77
N TYR A 74 14.88 3.76 1.07
CA TYR A 74 14.26 4.49 2.20
C TYR A 74 14.71 4.06 3.61
N CYS A 75 15.76 3.27 3.76
CA CYS A 75 16.35 2.97 5.05
C CYS A 75 17.86 3.30 5.04
N PRO A 76 18.23 4.60 4.96
CA PRO A 76 19.65 4.98 4.92
C PRO A 76 20.33 4.59 6.23
N SER A 77 21.56 4.06 6.12
CA SER A 77 22.43 3.83 7.27
C SER A 77 22.76 5.16 7.98
N ILE A 78 23.29 5.09 9.19
CA ILE A 78 23.75 6.32 9.87
C ILE A 78 24.88 6.98 9.11
N GLU A 79 25.75 6.19 8.45
CA GLU A 79 26.82 6.68 7.57
C GLU A 79 26.23 7.49 6.41
N ASP A 80 25.21 6.95 5.73
CA ASP A 80 24.51 7.64 4.65
C ASP A 80 23.88 8.96 5.11
N LYS A 81 23.30 8.97 6.31
CA LYS A 81 22.73 10.20 6.90
C LYS A 81 23.78 11.26 7.14
N VAL A 82 24.93 10.86 7.72
CA VAL A 82 26.05 11.77 8.03
C VAL A 82 26.69 12.32 6.74
N VAL A 83 26.69 11.57 5.64
CA VAL A 83 27.22 12.03 4.36
C VAL A 83 26.22 12.87 3.58
N ARG A 84 25.00 12.34 3.40
CA ARG A 84 23.98 12.98 2.53
C ARG A 84 23.35 14.22 3.14
N PHE A 85 23.35 14.32 4.47
CA PHE A 85 22.78 15.42 5.24
C PHE A 85 23.85 16.02 6.15
N ALA A 86 25.02 16.29 5.58
CA ALA A 86 26.18 16.80 6.33
C ALA A 86 25.94 18.17 6.99
N GLU A 87 24.95 18.92 6.51
CA GLU A 87 24.48 20.19 7.06
C GLU A 87 23.72 20.05 8.38
N LYS A 88 23.29 18.82 8.72
CA LYS A 88 22.54 18.57 9.97
C LYS A 88 23.47 18.21 11.10
N ASP A 89 23.37 18.94 12.21
CA ASP A 89 24.15 18.71 13.42
C ASP A 89 23.72 17.46 14.19
N SER A 90 22.51 16.93 13.91
CA SER A 90 21.96 15.80 14.63
C SER A 90 20.97 15.00 13.79
N HIS A 91 20.88 13.69 14.07
CA HIS A 91 19.88 12.79 13.51
C HIS A 91 19.10 12.13 14.63
N GLN A 92 17.79 12.07 14.47
CA GLN A 92 16.89 11.46 15.45
C GLN A 92 17.04 9.95 15.47
N LEU A 93 17.00 9.39 16.67
CA LEU A 93 17.08 7.96 16.97
C LEU A 93 15.93 7.56 17.89
N PHE A 94 15.45 6.33 17.74
CA PHE A 94 14.40 5.78 18.59
C PHE A 94 14.92 4.55 19.32
N LEU A 95 14.69 4.49 20.63
CA LEU A 95 14.92 3.32 21.46
C LEU A 95 13.58 2.59 21.62
N GLU A 96 13.46 1.47 20.94
CA GLU A 96 12.23 0.66 20.88
C GLU A 96 12.40 -0.56 21.78
N PRO A 97 11.57 -0.75 22.83
CA PRO A 97 11.65 -1.93 23.68
C PRO A 97 11.43 -3.21 22.88
N GLU A 98 12.32 -4.19 22.98
CA GLU A 98 12.21 -5.48 22.28
C GLU A 98 11.11 -6.39 22.87
N GLY A 99 10.61 -6.07 24.07
CA GLY A 99 9.54 -6.83 24.70
C GLY A 99 9.14 -6.27 26.06
N VAL A 100 8.17 -6.93 26.68
CA VAL A 100 7.57 -6.50 27.96
C VAL A 100 8.45 -6.86 29.15
N SER A 101 9.17 -7.97 29.09
CA SER A 101 9.95 -8.54 30.20
C SER A 101 11.47 -8.44 30.01
N THR A 102 11.93 -7.69 29.00
CA THR A 102 13.35 -7.50 28.72
C THR A 102 13.77 -6.05 28.90
N ASN A 103 15.07 -5.84 29.20
CA ASN A 103 15.72 -4.54 29.18
C ASN A 103 16.48 -4.28 27.87
N GLU A 104 16.19 -5.07 26.85
CA GLU A 104 16.77 -4.89 25.52
C GLU A 104 15.96 -3.89 24.70
N TYR A 105 16.68 -3.06 23.96
CA TYR A 105 16.12 -2.04 23.09
C TYR A 105 16.70 -2.17 21.69
N TYR A 106 15.86 -2.08 20.69
CA TYR A 106 16.28 -1.86 19.32
C TYR A 106 16.56 -0.37 19.12
N LEU A 107 17.74 -0.04 18.60
CA LEU A 107 18.10 1.34 18.27
C LEU A 107 17.77 1.61 16.80
N ASN A 108 16.58 2.13 16.56
CA ASN A 108 16.12 2.51 15.24
C ASN A 108 16.77 3.84 14.82
N GLY A 109 17.14 3.92 13.54
CA GLY A 109 17.79 5.11 12.97
C GLY A 109 19.31 5.12 13.04
N PHE A 110 19.93 4.11 13.70
CA PHE A 110 21.38 3.91 13.80
C PHE A 110 21.84 2.61 13.10
N SER A 111 21.19 2.24 11.99
CA SER A 111 21.67 1.13 11.17
C SER A 111 23.06 1.46 10.64
N SER A 112 24.01 0.55 10.80
CA SER A 112 25.43 0.79 10.50
C SER A 112 26.11 -0.46 9.96
N SER A 113 27.01 -0.26 9.01
CA SER A 113 27.93 -1.28 8.49
C SER A 113 29.37 -1.10 8.97
N LEU A 114 29.61 -0.08 9.82
CA LEU A 114 30.93 0.22 10.36
C LEU A 114 31.44 -0.86 11.32
N PRO A 115 32.76 -0.95 11.57
CA PRO A 115 33.30 -1.83 12.59
C PRO A 115 32.63 -1.60 13.94
N TRP A 116 32.39 -2.67 14.71
CA TRP A 116 31.64 -2.62 15.96
C TRP A 116 32.28 -1.68 17.01
N GLN A 117 33.60 -1.54 16.98
CA GLN A 117 34.33 -0.62 17.88
C GLN A 117 33.91 0.84 17.63
N ILE A 118 33.85 1.23 16.37
CA ILE A 118 33.38 2.58 15.95
C ILE A 118 31.93 2.80 16.35
N GLN A 119 31.08 1.80 16.13
CA GLN A 119 29.68 1.89 16.54
C GLN A 119 29.58 2.09 18.06
N TYR A 120 30.32 1.30 18.83
CA TYR A 120 30.28 1.39 20.30
C TYR A 120 30.79 2.73 20.81
N GLU A 121 31.95 3.20 20.31
CA GLU A 121 32.52 4.51 20.69
C GLU A 121 31.53 5.65 20.36
N ALA A 122 30.91 5.61 19.21
CA ALA A 122 29.92 6.59 18.80
C ALA A 122 28.69 6.58 19.72
N LEU A 123 28.17 5.41 20.08
CA LEU A 123 27.01 5.29 20.97
C LEU A 123 27.26 5.88 22.35
N LEU A 124 28.46 5.74 22.92
CA LEU A 124 28.82 6.30 24.22
C LEU A 124 28.79 7.84 24.25
N GLN A 125 28.79 8.50 23.08
CA GLN A 125 28.68 9.96 22.96
C GLN A 125 27.22 10.44 22.76
N ILE A 126 26.26 9.52 22.74
CA ILE A 126 24.84 9.85 22.62
C ILE A 126 24.24 10.03 24.02
N LYS A 127 23.52 11.12 24.22
CA LYS A 127 22.83 11.40 25.49
C LYS A 127 21.89 10.27 25.88
N GLY A 128 22.11 9.70 27.07
CA GLY A 128 21.35 8.58 27.62
C GLY A 128 21.91 7.20 27.25
N LEU A 129 22.97 7.12 26.44
CA LEU A 129 23.66 5.90 26.07
C LEU A 129 25.08 5.79 26.57
N GLU A 130 25.50 6.66 27.48
CA GLU A 130 26.89 6.76 28.02
C GLU A 130 27.34 5.46 28.70
N LYS A 131 26.41 4.60 29.12
CA LYS A 131 26.66 3.30 29.75
C LYS A 131 26.03 2.13 29.00
N VAL A 132 25.75 2.33 27.71
CA VAL A 132 25.11 1.31 26.87
C VAL A 132 25.99 0.07 26.76
N LYS A 133 25.37 -1.10 26.68
CA LYS A 133 26.00 -2.37 26.28
C LYS A 133 25.34 -2.80 24.98
N ILE A 134 26.15 -3.19 24.01
CA ILE A 134 25.67 -3.71 22.72
C ILE A 134 25.56 -5.23 22.82
N PHE A 135 24.41 -5.79 22.55
CA PHE A 135 24.22 -7.24 22.41
C PHE A 135 24.50 -7.68 20.98
N ARG A 136 24.03 -6.90 20.01
CA ARG A 136 24.20 -7.16 18.59
C ARG A 136 24.51 -5.85 17.86
N PRO A 137 25.72 -5.67 17.35
CA PRO A 137 26.07 -4.50 16.56
C PRO A 137 25.29 -4.48 15.24
N GLY A 138 25.25 -3.32 14.60
CA GLY A 138 24.82 -3.19 13.22
C GLY A 138 25.77 -3.95 12.30
N TYR A 139 25.27 -4.44 11.18
CA TYR A 139 26.02 -5.18 10.17
C TYR A 139 25.52 -4.83 8.78
N ALA A 140 26.40 -4.99 7.80
CA ALA A 140 26.02 -4.82 6.41
C ALA A 140 25.21 -6.02 5.92
N ILE A 141 24.23 -5.77 5.09
CA ILE A 141 23.44 -6.81 4.41
C ILE A 141 23.51 -6.54 2.92
N GLU A 142 23.83 -7.58 2.16
CA GLU A 142 23.69 -7.63 0.72
C GLU A 142 22.50 -8.53 0.38
N TYR A 143 21.65 -8.09 -0.54
CA TYR A 143 20.42 -8.79 -0.89
C TYR A 143 20.54 -9.40 -2.26
N ASP A 144 20.45 -10.72 -2.33
CA ASP A 144 20.23 -11.42 -3.59
C ASP A 144 18.76 -11.42 -3.96
N PHE A 145 18.48 -11.32 -5.25
CA PHE A 145 17.13 -11.41 -5.79
C PHE A 145 17.14 -12.04 -7.18
N PHE A 146 16.00 -12.57 -7.58
CA PHE A 146 15.73 -13.00 -8.93
C PHE A 146 14.86 -11.98 -9.65
N GLN A 147 15.17 -11.71 -10.92
CA GLN A 147 14.36 -10.80 -11.72
C GLN A 147 12.91 -11.30 -11.76
N PRO A 148 11.94 -10.54 -11.22
CA PRO A 148 10.56 -11.01 -11.09
C PRO A 148 9.82 -11.16 -12.42
N THR A 149 10.38 -10.68 -13.53
CA THR A 149 9.86 -10.94 -14.88
C THR A 149 9.86 -12.43 -15.27
N GLN A 150 10.61 -13.28 -14.54
CA GLN A 150 10.54 -14.73 -14.69
C GLN A 150 9.36 -15.39 -13.94
N LEU A 151 8.52 -14.59 -13.27
CA LEU A 151 7.32 -15.07 -12.61
C LEU A 151 6.10 -14.86 -13.48
N LYS A 152 5.12 -15.74 -13.29
CA LYS A 152 3.73 -15.55 -13.75
C LYS A 152 3.02 -14.54 -12.83
N PRO A 153 1.87 -13.97 -13.23
CA PRO A 153 1.05 -13.12 -12.35
C PRO A 153 0.59 -13.81 -11.06
N THR A 154 0.64 -15.14 -11.02
CA THR A 154 0.36 -15.96 -9.84
C THR A 154 1.51 -16.03 -8.85
N LEU A 155 2.66 -15.41 -9.17
CA LEU A 155 3.95 -15.53 -8.49
C LEU A 155 4.60 -16.92 -8.59
N GLU A 156 4.06 -17.85 -9.39
CA GLU A 156 4.71 -19.08 -9.78
C GLU A 156 5.85 -18.79 -10.76
N THR A 157 6.97 -19.49 -10.63
CA THR A 157 8.07 -19.33 -11.60
C THR A 157 7.67 -19.90 -12.98
N LYS A 158 8.16 -19.27 -14.06
CA LYS A 158 7.92 -19.75 -15.43
C LYS A 158 8.70 -21.03 -15.77
N TYR A 159 9.80 -21.28 -15.07
CA TYR A 159 10.73 -22.38 -15.37
C TYR A 159 10.51 -23.63 -14.52
N ILE A 160 10.05 -23.47 -13.28
CA ILE A 160 9.85 -24.58 -12.34
C ILE A 160 8.41 -24.59 -11.88
N ASN A 161 7.68 -25.62 -12.29
CA ASN A 161 6.28 -25.77 -11.93
C ASN A 161 6.12 -26.02 -10.43
N GLY A 162 5.18 -25.30 -9.81
CA GLY A 162 4.88 -25.44 -8.38
C GLY A 162 5.80 -24.67 -7.45
N LEU A 163 6.79 -23.95 -7.98
CA LEU A 163 7.66 -23.06 -7.20
C LEU A 163 7.15 -21.63 -7.25
N PHE A 164 6.88 -21.05 -6.08
CA PHE A 164 6.38 -19.68 -5.93
C PHE A 164 7.39 -18.84 -5.16
N PHE A 165 7.58 -17.59 -5.59
CA PHE A 165 8.47 -16.63 -4.93
C PHE A 165 7.66 -15.50 -4.32
N ALA A 166 8.06 -15.04 -3.12
CA ALA A 166 7.42 -13.92 -2.45
C ALA A 166 8.41 -13.13 -1.59
N GLY A 167 8.24 -11.82 -1.54
CA GLY A 167 9.02 -10.92 -0.71
C GLY A 167 10.35 -10.51 -1.34
N GLN A 168 11.39 -10.44 -0.52
CA GLN A 168 12.69 -9.91 -0.89
C GLN A 168 13.33 -10.59 -2.09
N ILE A 169 13.12 -11.88 -2.26
CA ILE A 169 13.65 -12.66 -3.40
C ILE A 169 13.20 -12.12 -4.75
N ASN A 170 12.11 -11.35 -4.78
CA ASN A 170 11.56 -10.67 -5.95
C ASN A 170 12.04 -9.21 -6.08
N GLY A 171 13.10 -8.82 -5.35
CA GLY A 171 13.62 -7.46 -5.40
C GLY A 171 12.78 -6.41 -4.68
N THR A 172 11.98 -6.80 -3.68
CA THR A 172 11.24 -5.90 -2.81
C THR A 172 11.86 -5.89 -1.41
N THR A 173 11.85 -4.75 -0.71
CA THR A 173 12.48 -4.63 0.62
C THR A 173 11.51 -4.20 1.72
N GLY A 174 10.22 -3.95 1.41
CA GLY A 174 9.23 -3.56 2.39
C GLY A 174 8.47 -4.75 2.99
N TYR A 175 8.08 -4.63 4.25
CA TYR A 175 7.26 -5.64 4.93
C TYR A 175 5.89 -5.80 4.29
N GLU A 176 5.29 -4.69 3.86
CA GLU A 176 3.99 -4.63 3.23
C GLU A 176 4.00 -5.36 1.88
N GLU A 177 5.04 -5.13 1.08
CA GLU A 177 5.22 -5.83 -0.19
C GLU A 177 5.44 -7.33 0.01
N ALA A 178 6.21 -7.72 1.03
CA ALA A 178 6.47 -9.12 1.34
C ALA A 178 5.19 -9.83 1.81
N ALA A 179 4.40 -9.18 2.68
CA ALA A 179 3.12 -9.72 3.16
C ALA A 179 2.12 -9.90 2.00
N ALA A 180 2.00 -8.91 1.12
CA ALA A 180 1.12 -8.95 -0.05
C ALA A 180 1.50 -10.09 -1.01
N GLN A 181 2.78 -10.22 -1.34
CA GLN A 181 3.29 -11.29 -2.18
C GLN A 181 3.12 -12.67 -1.53
N GLY A 182 3.44 -12.79 -0.22
CA GLY A 182 3.27 -14.03 0.53
C GLY A 182 1.83 -14.51 0.55
N LEU A 183 0.88 -13.58 0.75
CA LEU A 183 -0.55 -13.88 0.68
C LEU A 183 -0.95 -14.44 -0.70
N MET A 184 -0.56 -13.75 -1.78
CA MET A 184 -0.95 -14.16 -3.14
C MET A 184 -0.25 -15.45 -3.58
N ALA A 185 1.02 -15.61 -3.28
CA ALA A 185 1.76 -16.85 -3.56
C ALA A 185 1.15 -18.04 -2.80
N GLY A 186 0.81 -17.85 -1.51
CA GLY A 186 0.17 -18.87 -0.69
C GLY A 186 -1.21 -19.26 -1.20
N ILE A 187 -2.06 -18.28 -1.59
CA ILE A 187 -3.36 -18.54 -2.21
C ILE A 187 -3.18 -19.37 -3.49
N ASN A 188 -2.30 -18.95 -4.38
CA ASN A 188 -2.12 -19.62 -5.67
C ASN A 188 -1.48 -21.00 -5.54
N ALA A 189 -0.58 -21.20 -4.60
CA ALA A 189 -0.05 -22.53 -4.28
C ALA A 189 -1.17 -23.45 -3.76
N ALA A 190 -2.05 -22.97 -2.88
CA ALA A 190 -3.20 -23.73 -2.39
C ALA A 190 -4.19 -24.05 -3.52
N MET A 191 -4.53 -23.06 -4.38
CA MET A 191 -5.41 -23.27 -5.54
C MET A 191 -4.86 -24.35 -6.48
N ARG A 192 -3.56 -24.33 -6.74
CA ARG A 192 -2.91 -25.36 -7.55
C ARG A 192 -3.06 -26.77 -6.94
N VAL A 193 -2.78 -26.90 -5.63
CA VAL A 193 -2.91 -28.19 -4.94
C VAL A 193 -4.36 -28.69 -4.96
N LEU A 194 -5.31 -27.77 -4.84
CA LEU A 194 -6.75 -28.08 -4.85
C LEU A 194 -7.32 -28.28 -6.27
N GLY A 195 -6.52 -28.14 -7.33
CA GLY A 195 -6.98 -28.22 -8.73
C GLY A 195 -7.98 -27.11 -9.11
N LYS A 196 -7.92 -25.95 -8.44
CA LYS A 196 -8.78 -24.79 -8.70
C LYS A 196 -8.08 -23.75 -9.56
N GLU A 197 -8.87 -22.84 -10.13
CA GLU A 197 -8.33 -21.70 -10.87
C GLU A 197 -7.50 -20.79 -9.97
N SER A 198 -6.39 -20.32 -10.51
CA SER A 198 -5.50 -19.36 -9.82
C SER A 198 -6.19 -18.00 -9.67
N LEU A 199 -5.84 -17.30 -8.58
CA LEU A 199 -6.26 -15.93 -8.34
C LEU A 199 -5.22 -14.93 -8.87
N VAL A 200 -5.65 -14.06 -9.77
CA VAL A 200 -4.90 -12.88 -10.20
C VAL A 200 -5.77 -11.67 -9.98
N LEU A 201 -5.28 -10.70 -9.23
CA LEU A 201 -5.97 -9.43 -9.00
C LEU A 201 -5.50 -8.39 -10.03
N GLY A 202 -6.46 -7.70 -10.65
CA GLY A 202 -6.18 -6.62 -11.59
C GLY A 202 -5.65 -5.35 -10.90
N ARG A 203 -5.03 -4.48 -11.69
CA ARG A 203 -4.54 -3.16 -11.28
C ARG A 203 -5.65 -2.20 -10.86
N ASP A 204 -6.88 -2.45 -11.31
CA ASP A 204 -8.13 -1.75 -10.99
C ASP A 204 -8.83 -2.31 -9.73
N GLN A 205 -8.41 -3.49 -9.26
CA GLN A 205 -9.05 -4.20 -8.15
C GLN A 205 -8.32 -4.02 -6.82
N ALA A 206 -6.98 -4.04 -6.82
CA ALA A 206 -6.20 -3.95 -5.60
C ALA A 206 -4.79 -3.39 -5.83
N TYR A 207 -4.21 -2.71 -4.82
CA TYR A 207 -2.79 -2.33 -4.82
C TYR A 207 -1.86 -3.55 -4.93
N ILE A 208 -2.28 -4.71 -4.39
CA ILE A 208 -1.56 -5.99 -4.58
C ILE A 208 -1.49 -6.35 -6.07
N GLY A 209 -2.55 -6.12 -6.84
CA GLY A 209 -2.56 -6.31 -8.29
C GLY A 209 -1.57 -5.40 -9.00
N VAL A 210 -1.52 -4.12 -8.61
CA VAL A 210 -0.52 -3.16 -9.15
C VAL A 210 0.89 -3.60 -8.84
N LEU A 211 1.17 -3.99 -7.59
CA LEU A 211 2.47 -4.48 -7.13
C LEU A 211 2.95 -5.67 -7.98
N ILE A 212 2.14 -6.72 -8.08
CA ILE A 212 2.52 -7.94 -8.78
C ILE A 212 2.69 -7.68 -10.27
N ASP A 213 1.77 -6.94 -10.89
CA ASP A 213 1.88 -6.61 -12.30
C ASP A 213 3.14 -5.79 -12.61
N ASP A 214 3.48 -4.78 -11.80
CA ASP A 214 4.73 -4.03 -11.96
C ASP A 214 5.96 -4.96 -11.88
N LEU A 215 6.00 -5.87 -10.91
CA LEU A 215 7.11 -6.81 -10.75
C LEU A 215 7.28 -7.72 -11.98
N VAL A 216 6.20 -8.36 -12.43
CA VAL A 216 6.28 -9.38 -13.49
C VAL A 216 6.39 -8.80 -14.90
N THR A 217 5.98 -7.54 -15.11
CA THR A 217 6.02 -6.87 -16.42
C THR A 217 7.22 -5.94 -16.58
N LYS A 218 7.51 -5.13 -15.57
CA LYS A 218 8.59 -4.13 -15.62
C LYS A 218 9.92 -4.67 -15.08
N GLY A 219 9.86 -5.63 -14.16
CA GLY A 219 11.04 -6.07 -13.43
C GLY A 219 11.50 -5.04 -12.40
N VAL A 220 12.71 -5.24 -11.88
CA VAL A 220 13.32 -4.34 -10.90
C VAL A 220 14.79 -4.11 -11.23
N ASP A 221 15.19 -2.83 -11.27
CA ASP A 221 16.58 -2.40 -11.40
C ASP A 221 17.11 -1.87 -10.05
N GLU A 222 16.20 -1.47 -9.16
CA GLU A 222 16.43 -1.06 -7.78
C GLU A 222 15.35 -1.67 -6.88
N PRO A 223 15.56 -1.76 -5.55
CA PRO A 223 14.55 -2.31 -4.64
C PRO A 223 13.18 -1.66 -4.82
N TYR A 224 12.18 -2.47 -5.17
CA TYR A 224 10.83 -1.99 -5.43
C TYR A 224 10.13 -1.61 -4.12
N ARG A 225 9.45 -0.47 -4.12
CA ARG A 225 8.52 -0.04 -3.08
C ARG A 225 7.21 0.38 -3.72
N MET A 226 6.11 -0.02 -3.07
CA MET A 226 4.76 0.35 -3.49
C MET A 226 4.42 1.76 -3.02
N PHE A 227 4.05 2.61 -3.96
CA PHE A 227 3.52 3.96 -3.72
C PHE A 227 2.18 4.12 -4.40
N THR A 228 1.33 4.96 -3.83
CA THR A 228 0.03 5.30 -4.43
C THR A 228 0.18 5.88 -5.84
N SER A 229 1.31 6.56 -6.13
CA SER A 229 1.62 7.10 -7.46
C SER A 229 1.83 6.04 -8.55
N ARG A 230 2.05 4.78 -8.18
CA ARG A 230 2.19 3.67 -9.14
C ARG A 230 0.85 3.15 -9.66
N ALA A 231 -0.24 3.46 -8.96
CA ALA A 231 -1.59 3.06 -9.36
C ALA A 231 -2.22 4.15 -10.25
N GLU A 232 -2.67 3.76 -11.43
CA GLU A 232 -3.38 4.62 -12.37
C GLU A 232 -4.79 4.92 -11.85
N TYR A 233 -5.47 3.91 -11.30
CA TYR A 233 -6.88 3.97 -10.91
C TYR A 233 -7.06 4.15 -9.41
N ARG A 234 -6.33 5.09 -8.79
CA ARG A 234 -6.34 5.27 -7.32
C ARG A 234 -7.72 5.43 -6.71
N ILE A 235 -8.65 6.10 -7.43
CA ILE A 235 -10.01 6.30 -6.95
C ILE A 235 -10.82 5.01 -6.90
N LEU A 236 -10.43 3.99 -7.67
CA LEU A 236 -11.03 2.65 -7.62
C LEU A 236 -10.40 1.77 -6.53
N LEU A 237 -9.24 2.17 -6.00
CA LEU A 237 -8.45 1.39 -5.04
C LEU A 237 -8.51 1.97 -3.63
N ARG A 238 -9.60 2.67 -3.31
CA ARG A 238 -9.76 3.28 -1.98
C ARG A 238 -9.81 2.21 -0.89
N GLN A 239 -9.35 2.62 0.30
CA GLN A 239 -9.36 1.76 1.49
C GLN A 239 -10.78 1.56 2.02
N ASP A 240 -11.63 2.59 1.96
CA ASP A 240 -12.99 2.62 2.51
C ASP A 240 -13.95 1.62 1.86
N ASP A 241 -13.68 1.19 0.63
CA ASP A 241 -14.51 0.23 -0.12
C ASP A 241 -13.78 -1.08 -0.47
N ALA A 242 -12.62 -1.33 0.11
CA ALA A 242 -11.83 -2.53 -0.15
C ALA A 242 -12.59 -3.83 0.22
N ASP A 243 -13.40 -3.78 1.26
CA ASP A 243 -14.25 -4.88 1.69
C ASP A 243 -15.30 -5.24 0.62
N PHE A 244 -15.92 -4.25 -0.03
CA PHE A 244 -16.89 -4.48 -1.11
C PHE A 244 -16.26 -5.14 -2.34
N ARG A 245 -15.02 -4.78 -2.67
CA ARG A 245 -14.30 -5.29 -3.83
C ARG A 245 -13.71 -6.69 -3.60
N LEU A 246 -13.11 -6.93 -2.43
CA LEU A 246 -12.25 -8.08 -2.19
C LEU A 246 -12.91 -9.19 -1.37
N SER A 247 -13.87 -8.89 -0.47
CA SER A 247 -14.51 -9.94 0.34
C SER A 247 -15.31 -10.95 -0.50
N PRO A 248 -16.03 -10.56 -1.57
CA PRO A 248 -16.68 -11.53 -2.46
C PRO A 248 -15.68 -12.48 -3.14
N ILE A 249 -14.53 -11.96 -3.55
CA ILE A 249 -13.44 -12.76 -4.12
C ILE A 249 -12.88 -13.72 -3.06
N GLY A 250 -12.58 -13.19 -1.87
CA GLY A 250 -12.09 -13.98 -0.76
C GLY A 250 -13.04 -15.11 -0.34
N TYR A 251 -14.35 -14.85 -0.36
CA TYR A 251 -15.37 -15.88 -0.08
C TYR A 251 -15.41 -16.95 -1.17
N LYS A 252 -15.40 -16.55 -2.46
CA LYS A 252 -15.42 -17.47 -3.59
C LYS A 252 -14.25 -18.47 -3.56
N ILE A 253 -13.08 -18.04 -3.15
CA ILE A 253 -11.89 -18.89 -3.06
C ILE A 253 -11.78 -19.65 -1.74
N GLY A 254 -12.68 -19.40 -0.76
CA GLY A 254 -12.70 -20.07 0.55
C GLY A 254 -11.79 -19.43 1.60
N LEU A 255 -11.26 -18.21 1.35
CA LEU A 255 -10.40 -17.49 2.30
C LEU A 255 -11.20 -16.68 3.32
N ALA A 256 -12.34 -16.09 2.91
CA ALA A 256 -13.21 -15.34 3.79
C ALA A 256 -14.36 -16.25 4.29
N THR A 257 -14.75 -16.08 5.56
CA THR A 257 -15.88 -16.81 6.14
C THR A 257 -17.21 -16.34 5.56
N LYS A 258 -18.23 -17.19 5.63
CA LYS A 258 -19.60 -16.85 5.23
C LYS A 258 -20.14 -15.66 6.03
N GLU A 259 -19.84 -15.62 7.33
CA GLU A 259 -20.22 -14.52 8.22
C GLU A 259 -19.67 -13.18 7.70
N ARG A 260 -18.35 -13.12 7.46
CA ARG A 260 -17.69 -11.93 6.91
C ARG A 260 -18.34 -11.47 5.59
N TYR A 261 -18.62 -12.41 4.71
CA TYR A 261 -19.24 -12.13 3.41
C TYR A 261 -20.66 -11.56 3.56
N LEU A 262 -21.48 -12.13 4.47
CA LEU A 262 -22.83 -11.67 4.72
C LEU A 262 -22.87 -10.25 5.31
N ILE A 263 -21.95 -9.93 6.23
CA ILE A 263 -21.82 -8.56 6.77
C ILE A 263 -21.54 -7.55 5.66
N VAL A 264 -20.63 -7.88 4.73
CA VAL A 264 -20.31 -6.99 3.60
C VAL A 264 -21.50 -6.84 2.66
N LEU A 265 -22.24 -7.91 2.38
CA LEU A 265 -23.46 -7.82 1.54
C LEU A 265 -24.54 -6.96 2.17
N ASP A 266 -24.75 -7.08 3.48
CA ASP A 266 -25.72 -6.26 4.21
C ASP A 266 -25.31 -4.78 4.18
N LYS A 267 -24.04 -4.49 4.45
CA LYS A 267 -23.47 -3.13 4.35
C LYS A 267 -23.67 -2.53 2.95
N LEU A 268 -23.41 -3.31 1.90
CA LEU A 268 -23.60 -2.87 0.51
C LEU A 268 -25.07 -2.57 0.22
N LYS A 269 -25.97 -3.45 0.64
CA LYS A 269 -27.43 -3.26 0.47
C LYS A 269 -27.92 -2.00 1.15
N LYS A 270 -27.49 -1.75 2.38
CA LYS A 270 -27.82 -0.51 3.14
C LYS A 270 -27.32 0.73 2.40
N LYS A 271 -26.06 0.73 2.00
CA LYS A 271 -25.46 1.82 1.21
C LYS A 271 -26.27 2.12 -0.05
N ASP A 272 -26.58 1.10 -0.85
CA ASP A 272 -27.32 1.27 -2.11
C ASP A 272 -28.74 1.79 -1.86
N SER A 273 -29.40 1.32 -0.79
CA SER A 273 -30.72 1.78 -0.38
C SER A 273 -30.71 3.27 0.00
N VAL A 274 -29.73 3.71 0.77
CA VAL A 274 -29.58 5.12 1.17
C VAL A 274 -29.25 6.01 -0.04
N ILE A 275 -28.38 5.57 -0.96
CA ILE A 275 -28.12 6.29 -2.21
C ILE A 275 -29.39 6.39 -3.07
N ALA A 276 -30.18 5.33 -3.17
CA ALA A 276 -31.42 5.33 -3.92
C ALA A 276 -32.46 6.29 -3.31
N ALA A 277 -32.58 6.34 -1.98
CA ALA A 277 -33.44 7.28 -1.26
C ALA A 277 -33.00 8.74 -1.47
N SER A 278 -31.70 9.02 -1.41
CA SER A 278 -31.16 10.37 -1.64
C SER A 278 -31.54 10.93 -3.03
N LYS A 279 -31.69 10.06 -4.03
CA LYS A 279 -32.12 10.43 -5.40
C LYS A 279 -33.63 10.65 -5.53
N LYS A 280 -34.43 10.19 -4.57
CA LYS A 280 -35.90 10.30 -4.60
C LYS A 280 -36.43 11.40 -3.68
N ILE A 281 -35.86 11.52 -2.49
CA ILE A 281 -36.33 12.46 -1.47
C ILE A 281 -35.93 13.88 -1.85
N LEU A 282 -36.93 14.79 -1.78
CA LEU A 282 -36.75 16.19 -2.08
C LEU A 282 -36.72 16.96 -0.77
N ILE A 283 -35.87 17.97 -0.69
CA ILE A 283 -35.83 18.93 0.39
C ILE A 283 -36.24 20.32 -0.12
N LYS A 284 -37.08 21.02 0.63
CA LYS A 284 -37.58 22.34 0.26
C LYS A 284 -36.66 23.45 0.76
N PRO A 285 -36.65 24.64 0.07
CA PRO A 285 -35.86 25.79 0.49
C PRO A 285 -36.07 26.21 1.96
N GLU A 286 -37.33 26.14 2.40
CA GLU A 286 -37.72 26.57 3.78
C GLU A 286 -37.11 25.66 4.85
N GLN A 287 -36.81 24.40 4.51
CA GLN A 287 -36.26 23.42 5.44
C GLN A 287 -34.76 23.57 5.61
N VAL A 288 -34.03 24.09 4.59
CA VAL A 288 -32.57 23.95 4.54
C VAL A 288 -31.80 25.26 4.39
N ASN A 289 -32.42 26.35 3.86
CA ASN A 289 -31.69 27.58 3.52
C ASN A 289 -30.99 28.24 4.72
N SER A 290 -31.60 28.22 5.92
CA SER A 290 -30.95 28.69 7.13
C SER A 290 -29.65 27.97 7.44
N ASN A 291 -29.65 26.65 7.26
CA ASN A 291 -28.49 25.78 7.49
C ASN A 291 -27.43 25.94 6.37
N LEU A 292 -27.89 26.10 5.12
CA LEU A 292 -26.99 26.35 3.98
C LEU A 292 -26.20 27.65 4.16
N ARG A 293 -26.89 28.73 4.65
CA ARG A 293 -26.21 30.00 5.00
C ARG A 293 -25.13 29.81 6.06
N MET A 294 -25.44 29.07 7.12
CA MET A 294 -24.45 28.78 8.18
C MET A 294 -23.23 28.01 7.68
N LYS A 295 -23.39 27.19 6.63
CA LYS A 295 -22.33 26.41 5.98
C LYS A 295 -21.67 27.14 4.80
N ASN A 296 -21.99 28.43 4.58
CA ASN A 296 -21.51 29.20 3.42
C ASN A 296 -21.84 28.54 2.08
N SER A 297 -22.96 27.80 2.00
CA SER A 297 -23.42 27.14 0.79
C SER A 297 -24.56 27.95 0.15
N SER A 298 -24.67 27.88 -1.17
CA SER A 298 -25.69 28.59 -1.94
C SER A 298 -27.10 28.14 -1.56
N GLU A 299 -28.00 29.08 -1.32
CA GLU A 299 -29.40 28.82 -1.00
C GLU A 299 -30.14 28.14 -2.16
N LEU A 300 -31.10 27.31 -1.83
CA LEU A 300 -32.01 26.73 -2.81
C LEU A 300 -33.12 27.77 -3.18
N LYS A 301 -33.43 27.83 -4.49
CA LYS A 301 -34.57 28.62 -5.00
C LYS A 301 -35.80 27.75 -5.25
N GLN A 302 -35.63 26.43 -5.36
CA GLN A 302 -36.68 25.45 -5.58
C GLN A 302 -36.31 24.14 -4.86
N PRO A 303 -37.27 23.22 -4.65
CA PRO A 303 -36.97 21.91 -4.06
C PRO A 303 -35.84 21.17 -4.83
N SER A 304 -34.93 20.56 -4.11
CA SER A 304 -33.78 19.83 -4.66
C SER A 304 -33.70 18.44 -4.06
N LYS A 305 -33.12 17.51 -4.80
CA LYS A 305 -32.86 16.16 -4.30
C LYS A 305 -31.75 16.22 -3.25
N ILE A 306 -31.84 15.37 -2.24
CA ILE A 306 -30.79 15.20 -1.23
C ILE A 306 -29.47 14.84 -1.89
N HIS A 307 -29.50 13.97 -2.91
CA HIS A 307 -28.33 13.62 -3.70
C HIS A 307 -27.58 14.84 -4.24
N ASP A 308 -28.31 15.82 -4.80
CA ASP A 308 -27.70 17.00 -5.41
C ASP A 308 -27.09 17.97 -4.38
N LEU A 309 -27.64 17.98 -3.16
CA LEU A 309 -27.03 18.70 -2.04
C LEU A 309 -25.75 18.01 -1.54
N LEU A 310 -25.74 16.68 -1.47
CA LEU A 310 -24.56 15.91 -1.04
C LEU A 310 -23.39 16.02 -2.04
N LEU A 311 -23.63 16.40 -3.29
CA LEU A 311 -22.55 16.70 -4.23
C LEU A 311 -21.76 17.97 -3.86
N ARG A 312 -22.31 18.84 -3.00
CA ARG A 312 -21.63 20.05 -2.56
C ARG A 312 -20.50 19.72 -1.56
N PRO A 313 -19.28 20.22 -1.78
CA PRO A 313 -18.13 19.87 -0.93
C PRO A 313 -18.31 20.25 0.54
N GLU A 314 -18.99 21.38 0.80
CA GLU A 314 -19.19 21.96 2.12
C GLU A 314 -20.25 21.24 2.98
N LEU A 315 -21.04 20.35 2.39
CA LEU A 315 -22.10 19.60 3.09
C LEU A 315 -21.67 18.15 3.31
N SER A 316 -21.80 17.66 4.53
CA SER A 316 -21.64 16.27 4.89
C SER A 316 -22.99 15.53 4.92
N ILE A 317 -22.95 14.20 4.93
CA ILE A 317 -24.16 13.40 5.11
C ILE A 317 -24.81 13.66 6.46
N GLN A 318 -24.01 13.94 7.49
CA GLN A 318 -24.51 14.28 8.83
C GLN A 318 -25.29 15.60 8.82
N ASP A 319 -24.82 16.60 8.06
CA ASP A 319 -25.55 17.85 7.87
C ASP A 319 -26.92 17.57 7.25
N ILE A 320 -26.97 16.77 6.18
CA ILE A 320 -28.22 16.43 5.49
C ILE A 320 -29.19 15.68 6.41
N LEU A 321 -28.70 14.74 7.22
CA LEU A 321 -29.52 14.04 8.20
C LEU A 321 -30.14 14.98 9.22
N SER A 322 -29.44 16.06 9.57
CA SER A 322 -29.98 17.10 10.46
C SER A 322 -30.97 18.04 9.78
N PHE A 323 -30.96 18.15 8.43
CA PHE A 323 -31.82 19.04 7.65
C PHE A 323 -33.12 18.38 7.19
N SER A 324 -33.16 17.05 7.07
CA SER A 324 -34.29 16.28 6.53
C SER A 324 -34.70 15.16 7.46
N GLU A 325 -35.82 15.38 8.19
CA GLU A 325 -36.38 14.35 9.05
C GLU A 325 -36.83 13.10 8.27
N GLU A 326 -37.38 13.29 7.06
CA GLU A 326 -37.79 12.18 6.19
C GLU A 326 -36.62 11.30 5.80
N PHE A 327 -35.47 11.90 5.40
CA PHE A 327 -34.28 11.14 5.05
C PHE A 327 -33.64 10.48 6.26
N HIS A 328 -33.60 11.15 7.39
CA HIS A 328 -33.13 10.60 8.66
C HIS A 328 -33.95 9.40 9.10
N ALA A 329 -35.27 9.51 9.05
CA ALA A 329 -36.17 8.40 9.38
C ALA A 329 -35.92 7.20 8.46
N PHE A 330 -35.78 7.42 7.14
CA PHE A 330 -35.48 6.36 6.18
C PHE A 330 -34.14 5.67 6.49
N VAL A 331 -33.08 6.46 6.76
CA VAL A 331 -31.75 5.90 7.08
C VAL A 331 -31.80 5.02 8.33
N ASN A 332 -32.55 5.43 9.34
CA ASN A 332 -32.74 4.61 10.55
C ASN A 332 -33.57 3.36 10.30
N ASP A 333 -34.62 3.43 9.48
CA ASP A 333 -35.47 2.28 9.13
C ASP A 333 -34.69 1.16 8.43
N VAL A 334 -33.76 1.53 7.53
CA VAL A 334 -32.89 0.54 6.87
C VAL A 334 -31.66 0.16 7.68
N ASN A 335 -31.56 0.57 8.96
CA ASN A 335 -30.37 0.41 9.79
C ASN A 335 -29.07 0.92 9.12
N GLY A 336 -29.18 1.98 8.32
CA GLY A 336 -28.10 2.57 7.56
C GLY A 336 -27.30 3.66 8.30
N SER A 337 -27.61 3.89 9.58
CA SER A 337 -27.03 4.98 10.40
C SER A 337 -25.63 4.70 10.94
N SER A 338 -25.05 3.50 10.68
CA SER A 338 -23.66 3.25 11.05
C SER A 338 -22.71 4.20 10.32
N ILE A 339 -21.67 4.65 11.01
CA ILE A 339 -20.69 5.60 10.48
C ILE A 339 -20.06 5.09 9.17
N ASP A 340 -19.72 3.80 9.10
CA ASP A 340 -19.11 3.18 7.93
C ASP A 340 -20.02 3.17 6.71
N VAL A 341 -21.34 2.99 6.90
CA VAL A 341 -22.32 3.06 5.80
C VAL A 341 -22.47 4.48 5.33
N LEU A 342 -22.64 5.43 6.26
CA LEU A 342 -22.81 6.84 5.94
C LEU A 342 -21.60 7.42 5.21
N ASP A 343 -20.39 7.17 5.69
CA ASP A 343 -19.17 7.59 5.03
C ASP A 343 -19.06 6.99 3.62
N SER A 344 -19.37 5.70 3.47
CA SER A 344 -19.37 5.04 2.15
C SER A 344 -20.41 5.64 1.20
N VAL A 345 -21.58 6.07 1.69
CA VAL A 345 -22.61 6.77 0.91
C VAL A 345 -22.12 8.15 0.47
N GLU A 346 -21.61 8.94 1.40
CA GLU A 346 -21.09 10.28 1.11
C GLU A 346 -19.99 10.25 0.05
N ILE A 347 -19.01 9.38 0.25
CA ILE A 347 -17.89 9.21 -0.69
C ILE A 347 -18.42 8.74 -2.06
N ALA A 348 -19.32 7.77 -2.09
CA ALA A 348 -19.87 7.25 -3.35
C ALA A 348 -20.63 8.33 -4.13
N ILE A 349 -21.36 9.22 -3.47
CA ILE A 349 -22.08 10.31 -4.11
C ILE A 349 -21.12 11.41 -4.58
N LYS A 350 -20.27 11.93 -3.70
CA LYS A 350 -19.35 13.02 -4.02
C LYS A 350 -18.34 12.70 -5.11
N TYR A 351 -17.90 11.46 -5.16
CA TYR A 351 -16.91 11.02 -6.15
C TYR A 351 -17.52 10.26 -7.34
N SER A 352 -18.86 10.18 -7.47
CA SER A 352 -19.52 9.38 -8.50
C SER A 352 -19.00 9.66 -9.92
N GLY A 353 -18.93 10.93 -10.32
CA GLY A 353 -18.46 11.31 -11.64
C GLY A 353 -17.01 10.92 -11.94
N TYR A 354 -16.14 10.99 -10.93
CA TYR A 354 -14.75 10.55 -11.06
C TYR A 354 -14.65 9.03 -11.12
N ILE A 355 -15.41 8.33 -10.28
CA ILE A 355 -15.45 6.86 -10.25
C ILE A 355 -15.93 6.30 -11.58
N ASP A 356 -17.00 6.87 -12.15
CA ASP A 356 -17.56 6.42 -13.43
C ASP A 356 -16.60 6.65 -14.59
N ARG A 357 -15.93 7.80 -14.61
CA ARG A 357 -14.89 8.09 -15.60
C ARG A 357 -13.72 7.11 -15.52
N GLU A 358 -13.21 6.86 -14.33
CA GLU A 358 -12.09 5.92 -14.13
C GLU A 358 -12.48 4.49 -14.47
N LYS A 359 -13.71 4.05 -14.16
CA LYS A 359 -14.22 2.74 -14.57
C LYS A 359 -14.22 2.60 -16.09
N GLN A 360 -14.70 3.61 -16.83
CA GLN A 360 -14.69 3.57 -18.29
C GLN A 360 -13.27 3.48 -18.88
N ILE A 361 -12.29 4.14 -18.24
CA ILE A 361 -10.88 4.04 -18.65
C ILE A 361 -10.34 2.65 -18.33
N ALA A 362 -10.61 2.14 -17.12
CA ALA A 362 -10.19 0.80 -16.70
C ALA A 362 -10.78 -0.30 -17.60
N GLU A 363 -12.05 -0.21 -17.98
CA GLU A 363 -12.70 -1.16 -18.88
C GLU A 363 -12.02 -1.29 -20.24
N LYS A 364 -11.47 -0.20 -20.78
CA LYS A 364 -10.71 -0.26 -22.04
C LYS A 364 -9.44 -1.09 -21.88
N ILE A 365 -8.76 -0.97 -20.74
CA ILE A 365 -7.53 -1.74 -20.46
C ILE A 365 -7.88 -3.19 -20.12
N ILE A 366 -8.95 -3.44 -19.38
CA ILE A 366 -9.45 -4.80 -19.10
C ILE A 366 -9.71 -5.57 -20.40
N ARG A 367 -10.21 -4.90 -21.45
CA ARG A 367 -10.37 -5.54 -22.77
C ARG A 367 -9.04 -6.04 -23.33
N LEU A 368 -7.96 -5.27 -23.16
CA LEU A 368 -6.61 -5.70 -23.57
C LEU A 368 -6.08 -6.85 -22.70
N GLU A 369 -6.45 -6.89 -21.43
CA GLU A 369 -6.14 -8.03 -20.54
C GLU A 369 -6.89 -9.30 -20.93
N GLY A 370 -8.04 -9.18 -21.55
CA GLY A 370 -8.80 -10.32 -22.10
C GLY A 370 -8.15 -10.95 -23.32
N ILE A 371 -7.22 -10.27 -23.99
CA ILE A 371 -6.55 -10.77 -25.18
C ILE A 371 -5.27 -11.51 -24.77
N LYS A 372 -5.35 -12.84 -24.76
CA LYS A 372 -4.23 -13.71 -24.37
C LYS A 372 -3.21 -13.84 -25.49
N ILE A 373 -1.94 -13.90 -25.12
CA ILE A 373 -0.82 -14.21 -26.01
C ILE A 373 -0.34 -15.62 -25.68
N SER A 374 -0.23 -16.47 -26.69
CA SER A 374 0.31 -17.83 -26.49
C SER A 374 1.75 -17.77 -25.97
N GLN A 375 2.10 -18.65 -25.05
CA GLN A 375 3.48 -18.80 -24.57
C GLN A 375 4.46 -19.26 -25.67
N GLU A 376 3.93 -19.86 -26.73
CA GLU A 376 4.69 -20.28 -27.91
C GLU A 376 4.83 -19.18 -28.98
N PHE A 377 4.27 -17.99 -28.72
CA PHE A 377 4.31 -16.87 -29.68
C PHE A 377 5.76 -16.43 -29.94
N ASP A 378 6.19 -16.52 -31.21
CA ASP A 378 7.55 -16.22 -31.63
C ASP A 378 7.67 -14.79 -32.12
N TYR A 379 8.02 -13.89 -31.20
CA TYR A 379 8.17 -12.46 -31.47
C TYR A 379 9.27 -12.14 -32.49
N SER A 380 10.24 -13.06 -32.70
CA SER A 380 11.37 -12.83 -33.64
C SER A 380 10.92 -12.77 -35.09
N LYS A 381 9.81 -13.41 -35.43
CA LYS A 381 9.26 -13.47 -36.80
C LYS A 381 8.59 -12.17 -37.24
N PHE A 382 8.32 -11.26 -36.32
CA PHE A 382 7.55 -10.04 -36.64
C PHE A 382 8.46 -8.84 -36.84
N THR A 383 8.91 -8.64 -38.10
CA THR A 383 9.80 -7.52 -38.46
C THR A 383 9.15 -6.15 -38.33
N SER A 384 7.82 -6.09 -38.28
CA SER A 384 7.02 -4.87 -38.02
C SER A 384 7.05 -4.39 -36.58
N LEU A 385 7.48 -5.25 -35.63
CA LEU A 385 7.76 -4.82 -34.26
C LEU A 385 9.13 -4.14 -34.19
N SER A 386 9.28 -3.13 -33.32
CA SER A 386 10.56 -2.53 -33.03
C SER A 386 11.57 -3.58 -32.51
N THR A 387 12.86 -3.37 -32.75
CA THR A 387 13.90 -4.28 -32.26
C THR A 387 13.84 -4.42 -30.73
N GLU A 388 13.64 -3.31 -30.02
CA GLU A 388 13.47 -3.28 -28.57
C GLU A 388 12.26 -4.09 -28.13
N ALA A 389 11.10 -3.89 -28.80
CA ALA A 389 9.89 -4.65 -28.49
C ALA A 389 10.09 -6.15 -28.66
N ARG A 390 10.68 -6.59 -29.78
CA ARG A 390 10.97 -8.02 -30.01
C ARG A 390 11.82 -8.64 -28.92
N GLN A 391 12.89 -7.97 -28.51
CA GLN A 391 13.79 -8.44 -27.47
C GLN A 391 13.07 -8.52 -26.10
N LYS A 392 12.37 -7.46 -25.71
CA LYS A 392 11.70 -7.38 -24.42
C LYS A 392 10.52 -8.33 -24.32
N LEU A 393 9.67 -8.39 -25.34
CA LEU A 393 8.54 -9.33 -25.40
C LEU A 393 9.02 -10.78 -25.38
N GLY A 394 10.08 -11.09 -26.13
CA GLY A 394 10.68 -12.43 -26.15
C GLY A 394 11.28 -12.85 -24.81
N LYS A 395 11.86 -11.90 -24.05
CA LYS A 395 12.43 -12.13 -22.71
C LYS A 395 11.35 -12.25 -21.63
N ILE A 396 10.39 -11.31 -21.61
CA ILE A 396 9.38 -11.19 -20.54
C ILE A 396 8.23 -12.18 -20.76
N ARG A 397 7.87 -12.45 -22.02
CA ARG A 397 6.77 -13.34 -22.40
C ARG A 397 5.47 -13.01 -21.66
N PRO A 398 4.86 -11.82 -21.91
CA PRO A 398 3.62 -11.44 -21.30
C PRO A 398 2.49 -12.38 -21.72
N GLU A 399 1.56 -12.63 -20.80
CA GLU A 399 0.40 -13.52 -21.03
C GLU A 399 -0.75 -12.82 -21.76
N THR A 400 -0.78 -11.48 -21.72
CA THR A 400 -1.86 -10.67 -22.30
C THR A 400 -1.33 -9.45 -23.04
N ILE A 401 -2.13 -8.89 -23.95
CA ILE A 401 -1.82 -7.63 -24.63
C ILE A 401 -1.74 -6.47 -23.61
N GLY A 402 -2.60 -6.50 -22.58
CA GLY A 402 -2.55 -5.50 -21.50
C GLY A 402 -1.19 -5.50 -20.78
N GLN A 403 -0.67 -6.68 -20.43
CA GLN A 403 0.68 -6.80 -19.87
C GLN A 403 1.75 -6.32 -20.84
N ALA A 404 1.67 -6.72 -22.12
CA ALA A 404 2.61 -6.30 -23.14
C ALA A 404 2.68 -4.76 -23.24
N SER A 405 1.55 -4.07 -23.16
CA SER A 405 1.46 -2.60 -23.27
C SER A 405 2.13 -1.84 -22.09
N ARG A 406 2.32 -2.51 -20.95
CA ARG A 406 2.95 -1.91 -19.76
C ARG A 406 4.46 -2.17 -19.67
N ILE A 407 5.01 -3.00 -20.53
CA ILE A 407 6.45 -3.23 -20.59
C ILE A 407 7.13 -1.95 -21.10
N SER A 408 8.09 -1.45 -20.32
CA SER A 408 8.86 -0.25 -20.70
C SER A 408 9.55 -0.45 -22.05
N GLY A 409 9.37 0.48 -22.98
CA GLY A 409 9.92 0.43 -24.34
C GLY A 409 9.02 -0.27 -25.36
N ILE A 410 7.82 -0.71 -24.98
CA ILE A 410 6.79 -1.14 -25.93
C ILE A 410 5.91 0.06 -26.29
N SER A 411 5.83 0.37 -27.58
CA SER A 411 5.06 1.51 -28.09
C SER A 411 3.60 1.09 -28.40
N PRO A 412 2.67 2.06 -28.44
CA PRO A 412 1.30 1.78 -28.94
C PRO A 412 1.29 1.19 -30.36
N SER A 413 2.28 1.52 -31.20
CA SER A 413 2.43 0.95 -32.53
C SER A 413 2.75 -0.55 -32.46
N ASP A 414 3.66 -0.95 -31.56
CA ASP A 414 3.99 -2.36 -31.35
C ASP A 414 2.75 -3.15 -30.86
N ILE A 415 1.94 -2.55 -29.98
CA ILE A 415 0.69 -3.16 -29.52
C ILE A 415 -0.30 -3.35 -30.67
N ASN A 416 -0.45 -2.37 -31.55
CA ASN A 416 -1.32 -2.49 -32.74
C ASN A 416 -0.83 -3.61 -33.67
N VAL A 417 0.48 -3.75 -33.86
CA VAL A 417 1.05 -4.86 -34.63
C VAL A 417 0.67 -6.21 -34.02
N LEU A 418 0.79 -6.35 -32.69
CA LEU A 418 0.39 -7.58 -31.98
C LEU A 418 -1.10 -7.88 -32.14
N LEU A 419 -1.97 -6.85 -32.01
CA LEU A 419 -3.42 -7.00 -32.17
C LEU A 419 -3.77 -7.51 -33.56
N VAL A 420 -3.21 -6.93 -34.62
CA VAL A 420 -3.43 -7.36 -36.01
C VAL A 420 -3.02 -8.83 -36.18
N HIS A 421 -1.85 -9.24 -35.66
CA HIS A 421 -1.38 -10.63 -35.77
C HIS A 421 -2.20 -11.62 -34.95
N LEU A 422 -2.87 -11.17 -33.90
CA LEU A 422 -3.81 -11.98 -33.11
C LEU A 422 -5.23 -11.97 -33.69
N GLY A 423 -5.45 -11.34 -34.86
CA GLY A 423 -6.75 -11.27 -35.54
C GLY A 423 -7.75 -10.37 -34.81
N ARG A 424 -7.31 -9.31 -34.18
CA ARG A 424 -8.14 -8.37 -33.42
C ARG A 424 -8.04 -6.95 -33.95
#